data_0463af2befb3d41b7a874487deae6983
#
_entry.id   0463af2befb3d41b7a874487deae6983
#
_cell.length_a   1.000
_cell.length_b   1.000
_cell.length_c   1.000
_cell.angle_alpha   90.00
_cell.angle_beta   90.00
_cell.angle_gamma   90.00
#
_symmetry.space_group_name_H-M   'P 1'
#
loop_
_entity.id
_entity.type
_entity.pdbx_description
1 polymer ?
#
loop_
_entity_poly.entity_id
_entity_poly.type
_entity_poly.pdbx_seq_one_letter_code
_entity_poly.pdbx_strand_id
1 'polypeptide(L)'
;MDLRDALIDWDEPNDEGSNSAHIAEHGLTPEEVESVLFGDGTTFDVSDSSGRPVAFGHTVTGRFIVVVFDVLNVADPLIIRPITAYEVPEPTE
;
A
#
# COMPACT_ATOMS: atom_id res chain seq x y z
N MET A 1 -5.86 -12.01 -1.98
CA MET A 1 -6.66 -11.10 -1.11
C MET A 1 -7.34 -10.07 -2.00
N ASP A 2 -8.60 -9.78 -1.75
CA ASP A 2 -9.35 -8.79 -2.53
C ASP A 2 -9.59 -7.56 -1.66
N LEU A 3 -8.99 -6.43 -2.04
CA LEU A 3 -9.08 -5.20 -1.27
C LEU A 3 -9.97 -4.14 -1.93
N ARG A 4 -10.70 -4.51 -2.99
CA ARG A 4 -11.47 -3.52 -3.77
C ARG A 4 -12.55 -2.83 -2.96
N ASP A 5 -13.10 -3.49 -1.95
CA ASP A 5 -14.13 -2.92 -1.08
C ASP A 5 -13.56 -2.45 0.26
N ALA A 6 -12.24 -2.47 0.42
CA ALA A 6 -11.61 -2.09 1.68
C ALA A 6 -11.65 -0.57 1.88
N LEU A 7 -11.74 -0.17 3.13
CA LEU A 7 -11.51 1.23 3.52
C LEU A 7 -10.02 1.40 3.82
N ILE A 8 -9.43 2.47 3.30
CA ILE A 8 -8.01 2.75 3.51
C ILE A 8 -7.88 3.83 4.57
N ASP A 9 -7.16 3.51 5.64
CA ASP A 9 -6.97 4.42 6.77
C ASP A 9 -5.75 5.30 6.54
N TRP A 10 -5.98 6.55 6.19
CA TRP A 10 -4.93 7.56 5.99
C TRP A 10 -4.95 8.55 7.15
N ASP A 11 -3.75 8.86 7.66
CA ASP A 11 -3.58 9.94 8.65
C ASP A 11 -3.67 11.30 7.97
N GLU A 12 -3.83 12.35 8.78
CA GLU A 12 -3.81 13.73 8.28
C GLU A 12 -2.47 14.02 7.60
N PRO A 13 -2.46 14.62 6.40
CA PRO A 13 -1.21 14.84 5.65
C PRO A 13 -0.21 15.76 6.34
N ASN A 14 -0.67 16.64 7.23
CA ASN A 14 0.17 17.58 7.94
C ASN A 14 0.86 17.00 9.17
N ASP A 15 0.56 15.77 9.51
CA ASP A 15 1.05 15.11 10.72
C ASP A 15 2.41 14.48 10.42
N GLU A 16 3.47 14.90 11.12
CA GLU A 16 4.78 14.26 11.00
C GLU A 16 4.68 12.81 11.50
N GLY A 17 5.22 11.88 10.73
CA GLY A 17 5.11 10.47 11.07
C GLY A 17 3.82 9.84 10.62
N SER A 18 2.93 10.58 9.97
CA SER A 18 1.73 10.00 9.36
C SER A 18 2.11 9.09 8.20
N ASN A 19 1.24 8.13 7.89
CA ASN A 19 1.49 7.25 6.74
C ASN A 19 1.47 8.03 5.43
N SER A 20 0.63 9.05 5.32
CA SER A 20 0.61 9.94 4.14
C SER A 20 1.95 10.65 3.94
N ALA A 21 2.52 11.18 5.04
CA ALA A 21 3.82 11.85 4.98
C ALA A 21 4.94 10.85 4.65
N HIS A 22 4.85 9.63 5.17
CA HIS A 22 5.84 8.59 4.95
C HIS A 22 5.94 8.22 3.47
N ILE A 23 4.82 7.99 2.80
CA ILE A 23 4.83 7.65 1.38
C ILE A 23 5.28 8.85 0.53
N ALA A 24 4.95 10.07 0.97
CA ALA A 24 5.38 11.28 0.27
C ALA A 24 6.90 11.43 0.26
N GLU A 25 7.58 10.97 1.31
CA GLU A 25 9.05 10.95 1.35
C GLU A 25 9.64 10.07 0.26
N HIS A 26 8.90 9.07 -0.20
CA HIS A 26 9.31 8.18 -1.29
C HIS A 26 8.73 8.61 -2.63
N GLY A 27 8.15 9.82 -2.71
CA GLY A 27 7.61 10.37 -3.94
C GLY A 27 6.29 9.77 -4.38
N LEU A 28 5.53 9.22 -3.45
CA LEU A 28 4.25 8.58 -3.74
C LEU A 28 3.09 9.37 -3.16
N THR A 29 1.90 9.20 -3.76
CA THR A 29 0.67 9.80 -3.30
C THR A 29 -0.28 8.72 -2.79
N PRO A 30 -1.27 9.07 -1.95
CA PRO A 30 -2.30 8.10 -1.54
C PRO A 30 -3.01 7.47 -2.72
N GLU A 31 -3.28 8.23 -3.78
CA GLU A 31 -3.95 7.71 -4.99
C GLU A 31 -3.12 6.63 -5.67
N GLU A 32 -1.79 6.80 -5.72
CA GLU A 32 -0.91 5.80 -6.30
C GLU A 32 -0.91 4.51 -5.47
N VAL A 33 -0.87 4.65 -4.14
CA VAL A 33 -0.91 3.49 -3.24
C VAL A 33 -2.25 2.76 -3.37
N GLU A 34 -3.34 3.50 -3.39
CA GLU A 34 -4.67 2.92 -3.54
C GLU A 34 -4.83 2.21 -4.89
N SER A 35 -4.24 2.76 -5.94
CA SER A 35 -4.30 2.12 -7.26
C SER A 35 -3.64 0.73 -7.25
N VAL A 36 -2.61 0.54 -6.44
CA VAL A 36 -1.99 -0.77 -6.26
C VAL A 36 -2.87 -1.68 -5.40
N LEU A 37 -3.35 -1.16 -4.27
CA LEU A 37 -4.16 -1.97 -3.34
C LEU A 37 -5.45 -2.47 -3.97
N PHE A 38 -6.05 -1.68 -4.84
CA PHE A 38 -7.31 -2.03 -5.54
C PHE A 38 -7.09 -2.66 -6.90
N GLY A 39 -5.84 -2.76 -7.37
CA GLY A 39 -5.54 -3.22 -8.72
C GLY A 39 -5.74 -4.72 -8.90
N ASP A 40 -6.17 -5.12 -10.10
CA ASP A 40 -6.41 -6.52 -10.42
C ASP A 40 -5.12 -7.33 -10.56
N GLY A 41 -4.03 -6.68 -10.96
CA GLY A 41 -2.73 -7.34 -11.16
C GLY A 41 -1.83 -7.35 -9.94
N THR A 42 -2.35 -6.94 -8.78
CA THR A 42 -1.56 -6.83 -7.56
C THR A 42 -1.25 -8.19 -6.98
N THR A 43 0.01 -8.38 -6.58
CA THR A 43 0.50 -9.59 -5.93
C THR A 43 0.66 -9.32 -4.42
N PHE A 44 0.24 -10.27 -3.60
CA PHE A 44 0.33 -10.14 -2.14
C PHE A 44 1.35 -11.13 -1.58
N ASP A 45 2.06 -10.72 -0.54
CA ASP A 45 3.04 -11.55 0.15
C ASP A 45 3.13 -11.08 1.60
N VAL A 46 4.05 -11.68 2.35
CA VAL A 46 4.33 -11.31 3.74
C VAL A 46 5.77 -10.86 3.83
N SER A 47 6.02 -9.72 4.47
CA SER A 47 7.36 -9.20 4.66
C SER A 47 8.16 -10.09 5.61
N ASP A 48 9.34 -10.54 5.18
CA ASP A 48 10.21 -11.39 6.00
C ASP A 48 10.72 -10.67 7.24
N SER A 49 10.90 -9.35 7.16
CA SER A 49 11.48 -8.58 8.25
C SER A 49 10.46 -8.17 9.30
N SER A 50 9.23 -7.89 8.91
CA SER A 50 8.22 -7.36 9.83
C SER A 50 7.04 -8.30 10.07
N GLY A 51 6.87 -9.30 9.22
CA GLY A 51 5.69 -10.17 9.25
C GLY A 51 4.41 -9.51 8.77
N ARG A 52 4.50 -8.27 8.30
CA ARG A 52 3.33 -7.54 7.78
C ARG A 52 3.00 -7.96 6.36
N PRO A 53 1.73 -7.93 5.99
CA PRO A 53 1.36 -8.14 4.59
C PRO A 53 1.90 -7.03 3.70
N VAL A 54 2.25 -7.39 2.49
CA VAL A 54 2.73 -6.44 1.47
C VAL A 54 2.00 -6.69 0.17
N ALA A 55 1.84 -5.63 -0.62
CA ALA A 55 1.25 -5.68 -1.94
C ALA A 55 2.22 -5.11 -2.96
N PHE A 56 2.39 -5.80 -4.08
CA PHE A 56 3.24 -5.35 -5.19
C PHE A 56 2.37 -5.09 -6.40
N GLY A 57 2.59 -3.97 -7.06
CA GLY A 57 1.86 -3.68 -8.29
C GLY A 57 2.30 -2.38 -8.93
N HIS A 58 1.72 -2.10 -10.09
CA HIS A 58 1.99 -0.87 -10.82
C HIS A 58 0.99 0.20 -10.43
N THR A 59 1.50 1.41 -10.24
CA THR A 59 0.64 2.58 -10.05
C THR A 59 0.01 2.98 -11.39
N VAL A 60 -0.96 3.88 -11.32
CA VAL A 60 -1.56 4.44 -12.54
C VAL A 60 -0.55 5.20 -13.39
N THR A 61 0.57 5.61 -12.81
CA THR A 61 1.66 6.29 -13.52
C THR A 61 2.71 5.35 -14.07
N GLY A 62 2.55 4.04 -13.86
CA GLY A 62 3.45 3.02 -14.40
C GLY A 62 4.65 2.68 -13.51
N ARG A 63 4.67 3.15 -12.27
CA ARG A 63 5.74 2.84 -11.31
C ARG A 63 5.42 1.51 -10.63
N PHE A 64 6.43 0.66 -10.45
CA PHE A 64 6.26 -0.59 -9.71
C PHE A 64 6.64 -0.36 -8.26
N ILE A 65 5.70 -0.57 -7.36
CA ILE A 65 5.89 -0.27 -5.93
C ILE A 65 5.51 -1.45 -5.05
N VAL A 66 6.02 -1.43 -3.82
CA VAL A 66 5.55 -2.29 -2.75
C VAL A 66 4.83 -1.41 -1.73
N VAL A 67 3.71 -1.91 -1.20
CA VAL A 67 2.96 -1.27 -0.12
C VAL A 67 2.98 -2.21 1.06
N VAL A 68 3.51 -1.74 2.19
CA VAL A 68 3.48 -2.48 3.46
C VAL A 68 2.27 -1.95 4.25
N PHE A 69 1.42 -2.85 4.73
CA PHE A 69 0.19 -2.43 5.38
C PHE A 69 -0.17 -3.34 6.55
N ASP A 70 -1.06 -2.84 7.41
CA ASP A 70 -1.70 -3.64 8.46
C ASP A 70 -3.18 -3.80 8.12
N VAL A 71 -3.76 -4.92 8.53
CA VAL A 71 -5.21 -5.13 8.45
C VAL A 71 -5.78 -4.80 9.82
N LEU A 72 -6.52 -3.68 9.91
CA LEU A 72 -7.09 -3.22 11.18
C LEU A 72 -8.41 -3.90 11.49
N ASN A 73 -9.15 -4.30 10.46
CA ASN A 73 -10.40 -5.01 10.62
C ASN A 73 -10.56 -5.97 9.45
N VAL A 74 -10.77 -7.25 9.73
CA VAL A 74 -10.89 -8.30 8.70
C VAL A 74 -12.34 -8.58 8.31
N ALA A 75 -13.28 -8.07 9.08
CA ALA A 75 -14.71 -8.26 8.82
C ALA A 75 -15.24 -7.11 7.97
N ASP A 76 -16.53 -7.04 7.76
CA ASP A 76 -17.17 -6.00 7.00
C ASP A 76 -17.45 -4.77 7.89
N PRO A 77 -16.82 -3.60 7.64
CA PRO A 77 -15.91 -3.32 6.51
C PRO A 77 -14.49 -3.81 6.76
N LEU A 78 -13.82 -4.23 5.71
CA LEU A 78 -12.39 -4.50 5.74
C LEU A 78 -11.65 -3.16 5.80
N ILE A 79 -10.73 -3.00 6.76
CA ILE A 79 -9.98 -1.74 6.95
C ILE A 79 -8.49 -2.04 6.86
N ILE A 80 -7.82 -1.34 5.95
CA ILE A 80 -6.39 -1.49 5.67
C ILE A 80 -5.69 -0.17 6.04
N ARG A 81 -4.59 -0.28 6.78
CA ARG A 81 -3.75 0.88 7.11
C ARG A 81 -2.40 0.73 6.42
N PRO A 82 -2.11 1.50 5.37
CA PRO A 82 -0.77 1.53 4.80
C PRO A 82 0.23 2.06 5.83
N ILE A 83 1.37 1.41 5.92
CA ILE A 83 2.45 1.82 6.83
C ILE A 83 3.50 2.61 6.04
N THR A 84 3.92 2.06 4.90
CA THR A 84 4.85 2.72 4.00
C THR A 84 4.68 2.13 2.59
N ALA A 85 5.19 2.84 1.62
CA ALA A 85 5.24 2.36 0.24
C ALA A 85 6.45 2.97 -0.44
N TYR A 86 7.08 2.22 -1.32
CA TYR A 86 8.24 2.72 -2.06
C TYR A 86 8.39 1.96 -3.36
N GLU A 87 9.11 2.58 -4.28
CA GLU A 87 9.38 1.99 -5.59
C GLU A 87 10.41 0.88 -5.47
N VAL A 88 10.17 -0.23 -6.17
CA VAL A 88 11.09 -1.38 -6.20
C VAL A 88 11.34 -1.77 -7.66
N PRO A 89 12.45 -2.48 -7.94
CA PRO A 89 12.68 -2.97 -9.29
C PRO A 89 11.58 -3.93 -9.73
N GLU A 90 11.17 -3.82 -11.00
CA GLU A 90 10.22 -4.76 -11.55
C GLU A 90 10.85 -6.15 -11.62
N PRO A 91 10.07 -7.20 -11.32
CA PRO A 91 10.59 -8.55 -11.51
C PRO A 91 10.91 -8.78 -12.98
N THR A 92 12.05 -9.37 -13.23
CA THR A 92 12.45 -9.77 -14.59
C THR A 92 12.13 -11.25 -14.77
N GLU A 93 11.60 -11.56 -15.92
CA GLU A 93 11.34 -12.96 -16.27
C GLU A 93 12.61 -13.70 -16.68
#